data_71fb0209d355481ce8ed8d4bdb648275
#
_entry.id   71fb0209d355481ce8ed8d4bdb648275
#
_cell.length_a   1.000
_cell.length_b   1.000
_cell.length_c   1.000
_cell.angle_alpha   90.00
_cell.angle_beta   90.00
_cell.angle_gamma   90.00
#
_symmetry.space_group_name_H-M   'P 1'
#
loop_
_entity.id
_entity.type
_entity.pdbx_description
1 polymer ?
#
loop_
_entity_poly.entity_id
_entity_poly.type
_entity_poly.pdbx_seq_one_letter_code
_entity_poly.pdbx_strand_id
1 'polypeptide(L)'
;LPGNLFTGSTTDEAVPLSVDFNLDQADMNILALFGKAVTSASGPIKGHVQLVGDYRDPELKGSITAKNGALGLMTMNEVIQPIDLSLQFDGHRVTFDGSASFGGGGVTAKGSADWKEKAITHYDGEVHMHTPSIDSAYYKGAVDADLSLGEFMDQLGVTGKISIHDATCEVPLALLAESGESSANFLTKIDIAIGDNVRLYSSSLYDLMIKGNISMMGHFREPIMTGRVNVEKGTVKINTTEFKIDQANAVWGGTPGSFLPVIHA
;
A
#
# COMPACT_ATOMS: atom_id res chain seq x y z
N LEU A 1 34.95 -19.00 9.33
CA LEU A 1 34.60 -17.62 8.94
C LEU A 1 35.86 -16.77 9.09
N PRO A 2 36.34 -16.06 8.06
CA PRO A 2 37.51 -15.21 8.19
C PRO A 2 37.22 -14.12 9.22
N GLY A 3 38.15 -13.95 10.19
CA GLY A 3 37.96 -13.12 11.37
C GLY A 3 37.80 -11.60 11.15
N ASN A 4 37.70 -11.13 9.90
CA ASN A 4 37.66 -9.73 9.52
C ASN A 4 36.27 -9.21 9.13
N LEU A 5 35.23 -10.03 9.21
CA LEU A 5 33.86 -9.64 8.85
C LEU A 5 33.26 -8.53 9.75
N PHE A 6 33.89 -8.24 10.90
CA PHE A 6 33.37 -7.26 11.88
C PHE A 6 34.35 -6.16 12.25
N THR A 7 35.58 -6.19 11.75
CA THR A 7 36.52 -5.09 11.99
C THR A 7 36.68 -4.32 10.68
N GLY A 8 36.16 -3.10 10.63
CA GLY A 8 36.20 -2.21 9.46
C GLY A 8 37.60 -1.82 9.05
N SER A 9 38.38 -2.75 8.50
CA SER A 9 39.59 -2.45 7.73
C SER A 9 39.17 -2.17 6.30
N THR A 10 39.38 -0.97 5.83
CA THR A 10 39.25 -0.49 4.46
C THR A 10 40.31 -1.18 3.57
N THR A 11 40.18 -2.45 3.32
CA THR A 11 40.89 -3.11 2.23
C THR A 11 39.94 -3.14 1.04
N ASP A 12 40.38 -2.60 -0.09
CA ASP A 12 39.70 -2.57 -1.38
C ASP A 12 39.54 -3.97 -2.00
N GLU A 13 39.79 -5.02 -1.26
CA GLU A 13 39.67 -6.41 -1.74
C GLU A 13 38.20 -6.85 -1.68
N ALA A 14 37.69 -7.31 -2.80
CA ALA A 14 36.37 -7.94 -2.91
C ALA A 14 36.29 -9.13 -1.94
N VAL A 15 35.31 -9.13 -1.04
CA VAL A 15 35.05 -10.24 -0.13
C VAL A 15 34.05 -11.17 -0.77
N PRO A 16 34.49 -12.35 -1.28
CA PRO A 16 33.57 -13.28 -1.95
C PRO A 16 32.52 -13.79 -0.96
N LEU A 17 31.25 -13.69 -1.36
CA LEU A 17 30.11 -14.19 -0.62
C LEU A 17 29.47 -15.33 -1.38
N SER A 18 29.17 -16.44 -0.67
CA SER A 18 28.34 -17.51 -1.21
C SER A 18 27.53 -18.11 -0.06
N VAL A 19 26.23 -17.88 -0.10
CA VAL A 19 25.29 -18.41 0.89
C VAL A 19 24.10 -19.02 0.16
N ASP A 20 23.76 -20.25 0.53
CA ASP A 20 22.59 -20.97 0.04
C ASP A 20 21.48 -20.97 1.08
N PHE A 21 20.30 -20.52 0.69
CA PHE A 21 19.08 -20.58 1.50
C PHE A 21 18.10 -21.56 0.87
N ASN A 22 17.76 -22.59 1.62
CA ASN A 22 16.73 -23.56 1.24
C ASN A 22 15.51 -23.44 2.15
N LEU A 23 14.33 -23.23 1.55
CA LEU A 23 13.06 -22.95 2.23
C LEU A 23 12.04 -24.10 2.07
N ASP A 24 12.51 -25.37 2.09
CA ASP A 24 11.64 -26.53 1.84
C ASP A 24 10.49 -26.70 2.88
N GLN A 25 10.66 -26.16 4.07
CA GLN A 25 9.70 -26.29 5.19
C GLN A 25 9.41 -24.95 5.87
N ALA A 26 9.60 -23.84 5.18
CA ALA A 26 9.26 -22.54 5.73
C ALA A 26 7.75 -22.30 5.68
N ASP A 27 7.26 -21.47 6.61
CA ASP A 27 5.85 -21.07 6.69
C ASP A 27 5.74 -19.56 6.75
N MET A 28 4.65 -19.03 6.20
CA MET A 28 4.36 -17.59 6.19
C MET A 28 4.26 -16.98 7.59
N ASN A 29 4.14 -17.76 8.65
CA ASN A 29 4.12 -17.27 10.03
C ASN A 29 5.36 -16.45 10.41
N ILE A 30 6.48 -16.62 9.67
CA ILE A 30 7.67 -15.78 9.79
C ILE A 30 7.35 -14.29 9.57
N LEU A 31 6.32 -13.96 8.78
CA LEU A 31 5.90 -12.58 8.51
C LEU A 31 5.41 -11.87 9.78
N ALA A 32 4.87 -12.60 10.75
CA ALA A 32 4.47 -12.05 12.03
C ALA A 32 5.65 -11.48 12.85
N LEU A 33 6.89 -11.86 12.52
CA LEU A 33 8.10 -11.34 13.15
C LEU A 33 8.50 -9.96 12.63
N PHE A 34 8.01 -9.57 11.45
CA PHE A 34 8.45 -8.35 10.77
C PHE A 34 7.53 -7.14 10.95
N GLY A 35 6.37 -7.29 11.61
CA GLY A 35 5.50 -6.15 11.80
C GLY A 35 4.37 -6.35 12.80
N LYS A 36 4.10 -5.32 13.59
CA LYS A 36 2.97 -5.30 14.53
C LYS A 36 1.60 -5.28 13.84
N ALA A 37 1.57 -4.97 12.54
CA ALA A 37 0.34 -4.93 11.75
C ALA A 37 -0.18 -6.33 11.37
N VAL A 38 0.68 -7.36 11.41
CA VAL A 38 0.31 -8.75 11.11
C VAL A 38 -0.18 -9.43 12.38
N THR A 39 -1.44 -9.84 12.41
CA THR A 39 -2.03 -10.56 13.55
C THR A 39 -1.89 -12.07 13.42
N SER A 40 -1.89 -12.58 12.20
CA SER A 40 -1.66 -13.98 11.87
C SER A 40 -1.12 -14.12 10.45
N ALA A 41 -0.30 -15.14 10.22
CA ALA A 41 0.09 -15.55 8.89
C ALA A 41 0.31 -17.06 8.89
N SER A 42 -0.06 -17.73 7.82
CA SER A 42 0.13 -19.16 7.64
C SER A 42 0.19 -19.54 6.17
N GLY A 43 0.81 -20.67 5.88
CA GLY A 43 0.92 -21.21 4.54
C GLY A 43 2.36 -21.53 4.15
N PRO A 44 2.55 -22.56 3.31
CA PRO A 44 3.88 -23.05 2.96
C PRO A 44 4.61 -22.05 2.07
N ILE A 45 5.88 -21.81 2.42
CA ILE A 45 6.85 -21.13 1.58
C ILE A 45 7.86 -22.17 1.10
N LYS A 46 8.11 -22.19 -0.19
CA LYS A 46 9.14 -23.05 -0.80
C LYS A 46 10.06 -22.18 -1.64
N GLY A 47 11.32 -22.53 -1.65
CA GLY A 47 12.28 -21.81 -2.47
C GLY A 47 13.72 -22.21 -2.23
N HIS A 48 14.54 -21.82 -3.17
CA HIS A 48 15.97 -21.90 -3.08
C HIS A 48 16.54 -20.59 -3.59
N VAL A 49 17.33 -19.94 -2.77
CA VAL A 49 17.96 -18.64 -3.10
C VAL A 49 19.43 -18.72 -2.76
N GLN A 50 20.25 -18.37 -3.73
CA GLN A 50 21.69 -18.23 -3.59
C GLN A 50 22.06 -16.75 -3.54
N LEU A 51 22.82 -16.36 -2.54
CA LEU A 51 23.44 -15.05 -2.42
C LEU A 51 24.93 -15.22 -2.79
N VAL A 52 25.36 -14.61 -3.89
CA VAL A 52 26.72 -14.79 -4.43
C VAL A 52 27.34 -13.43 -4.77
N GLY A 53 28.66 -13.42 -5.04
CA GLY A 53 29.37 -12.22 -5.52
C GLY A 53 30.13 -11.47 -4.44
N ASP A 54 30.17 -10.16 -4.52
CA ASP A 54 30.84 -9.28 -3.55
C ASP A 54 29.85 -8.89 -2.43
N TYR A 55 30.31 -8.85 -1.20
CA TYR A 55 29.50 -8.39 -0.05
C TYR A 55 28.92 -6.97 -0.22
N ARG A 56 29.58 -6.10 -0.98
CA ARG A 56 29.14 -4.72 -1.24
C ARG A 56 28.02 -4.66 -2.27
N ASP A 57 28.05 -5.56 -3.26
CA ASP A 57 27.08 -5.64 -4.35
C ASP A 57 26.68 -7.10 -4.62
N PRO A 58 25.93 -7.72 -3.68
CA PRO A 58 25.58 -9.13 -3.77
C PRO A 58 24.51 -9.39 -4.84
N GLU A 59 24.71 -10.48 -5.57
CA GLU A 59 23.73 -11.03 -6.51
C GLU A 59 22.86 -12.08 -5.82
N LEU A 60 21.57 -12.07 -6.12
CA LEU A 60 20.62 -13.10 -5.73
C LEU A 60 20.24 -13.96 -6.95
N LYS A 61 20.19 -15.28 -6.78
CA LYS A 61 19.74 -16.20 -7.82
C LYS A 61 18.82 -17.25 -7.23
N GLY A 62 17.72 -17.56 -7.94
CA GLY A 62 16.78 -18.57 -7.49
C GLY A 62 15.34 -18.09 -7.43
N SER A 63 14.54 -18.75 -6.62
CA SER A 63 13.11 -18.42 -6.51
C SER A 63 12.52 -18.71 -5.14
N ILE A 64 11.47 -17.98 -4.81
CA ILE A 64 10.60 -18.21 -3.64
C ILE A 64 9.15 -18.26 -4.13
N THR A 65 8.39 -19.22 -3.64
CA THR A 65 6.96 -19.34 -3.90
C THR A 65 6.20 -19.54 -2.60
N ALA A 66 5.07 -18.87 -2.46
CA ALA A 66 4.05 -19.16 -1.46
C ALA A 66 2.75 -19.53 -2.17
N LYS A 67 2.04 -20.53 -1.68
CA LYS A 67 0.78 -21.02 -2.25
C LYS A 67 -0.26 -21.23 -1.15
N ASN A 68 -1.50 -20.81 -1.45
CA ASN A 68 -2.62 -20.92 -0.52
C ASN A 68 -2.30 -20.31 0.87
N GLY A 69 -1.56 -19.22 0.90
CA GLY A 69 -1.25 -18.51 2.13
C GLY A 69 -2.47 -17.80 2.71
N ALA A 70 -2.39 -17.47 3.99
CA ALA A 70 -3.39 -16.67 4.68
C ALA A 70 -2.70 -15.59 5.52
N LEU A 71 -3.28 -14.39 5.56
CA LEU A 71 -2.74 -13.24 6.28
C LEU A 71 -3.86 -12.49 7.00
N GLY A 72 -3.76 -12.37 8.30
CA GLY A 72 -4.58 -11.49 9.12
C GLY A 72 -3.85 -10.18 9.38
N LEU A 73 -4.54 -9.07 9.21
CA LEU A 73 -4.04 -7.73 9.49
C LEU A 73 -4.85 -7.07 10.62
N MET A 74 -4.18 -6.28 11.45
CA MET A 74 -4.81 -5.60 12.59
C MET A 74 -5.94 -4.64 12.15
N THR A 75 -5.83 -4.07 10.96
CA THR A 75 -6.80 -3.12 10.40
C THR A 75 -7.94 -3.78 9.62
N MET A 76 -7.86 -5.09 9.36
CA MET A 76 -8.86 -5.85 8.60
C MET A 76 -9.63 -6.78 9.54
N ASN A 77 -10.95 -6.84 9.36
CA ASN A 77 -11.80 -7.77 10.12
C ASN A 77 -11.87 -9.16 9.49
N GLU A 78 -11.31 -9.31 8.30
CA GLU A 78 -11.27 -10.57 7.57
C GLU A 78 -9.83 -11.02 7.28
N VAL A 79 -9.65 -12.30 7.08
CA VAL A 79 -8.37 -12.89 6.69
C VAL A 79 -8.25 -12.85 5.17
N ILE A 80 -7.13 -12.34 4.68
CA ILE A 80 -6.77 -12.33 3.27
C ILE A 80 -6.33 -13.74 2.89
N GLN A 81 -7.10 -14.45 2.07
CA GLN A 81 -6.81 -15.82 1.62
C GLN A 81 -7.69 -16.23 0.42
N PRO A 82 -7.16 -17.09 -0.54
CA PRO A 82 -5.77 -17.54 -0.58
C PRO A 82 -4.82 -16.44 -1.02
N ILE A 83 -3.55 -16.56 -0.63
CA ILE A 83 -2.44 -15.74 -1.12
C ILE A 83 -1.51 -16.65 -1.91
N ASP A 84 -1.26 -16.29 -3.14
CA ASP A 84 -0.25 -16.92 -4.00
C ASP A 84 0.80 -15.87 -4.35
N LEU A 85 2.09 -16.22 -4.22
CA LEU A 85 3.21 -15.34 -4.53
C LEU A 85 4.33 -16.12 -5.18
N SER A 86 4.93 -15.56 -6.21
CA SER A 86 6.15 -16.04 -6.87
C SER A 86 7.16 -14.91 -6.95
N LEU A 87 8.37 -15.16 -6.48
CA LEU A 87 9.53 -14.28 -6.63
C LEU A 87 10.60 -15.04 -7.42
N GLN A 88 11.19 -14.39 -8.42
CA GLN A 88 12.30 -14.90 -9.20
C GLN A 88 13.46 -13.91 -9.09
N PHE A 89 14.64 -14.42 -8.72
CA PHE A 89 15.85 -13.63 -8.56
C PHE A 89 16.86 -13.99 -9.66
N ASP A 90 17.36 -12.99 -10.37
CA ASP A 90 18.36 -13.13 -11.42
C ASP A 90 19.39 -12.00 -11.33
N GLY A 91 20.47 -12.27 -10.59
CA GLY A 91 21.51 -11.29 -10.33
C GLY A 91 21.02 -10.14 -9.46
N HIS A 92 20.91 -8.97 -10.06
CA HIS A 92 20.44 -7.73 -9.42
C HIS A 92 18.98 -7.41 -9.75
N ARG A 93 18.22 -8.35 -10.27
CA ARG A 93 16.80 -8.21 -10.58
C ARG A 93 15.95 -9.21 -9.81
N VAL A 94 14.83 -8.73 -9.28
CA VAL A 94 13.74 -9.57 -8.83
C VAL A 94 12.51 -9.31 -9.68
N THR A 95 11.82 -10.36 -10.10
CA THR A 95 10.47 -10.28 -10.65
C THR A 95 9.50 -10.89 -9.65
N PHE A 96 8.32 -10.32 -9.55
CA PHE A 96 7.28 -10.81 -8.68
C PHE A 96 5.94 -10.94 -9.42
N ASP A 97 5.19 -11.96 -9.05
CA ASP A 97 3.82 -12.18 -9.48
C ASP A 97 3.05 -12.71 -8.26
N GLY A 98 1.98 -12.04 -7.91
CA GLY A 98 1.20 -12.36 -6.74
C GLY A 98 -0.28 -12.11 -6.90
N SER A 99 -1.08 -12.90 -6.19
CA SER A 99 -2.52 -12.70 -6.06
C SER A 99 -2.97 -12.99 -4.65
N ALA A 100 -4.05 -12.31 -4.24
CA ALA A 100 -4.71 -12.57 -2.98
C ALA A 100 -6.21 -12.35 -3.12
N SER A 101 -7.01 -13.06 -2.32
CA SER A 101 -8.47 -12.89 -2.31
C SER A 101 -8.97 -12.47 -0.94
N PHE A 102 -9.92 -11.55 -0.93
CA PHE A 102 -10.63 -11.08 0.26
C PHE A 102 -11.88 -10.29 -0.17
N GLY A 103 -12.86 -10.13 0.71
CA GLY A 103 -14.05 -9.32 0.45
C GLY A 103 -14.89 -9.77 -0.76
N GLY A 104 -14.81 -11.04 -1.15
CA GLY A 104 -15.50 -11.56 -2.34
C GLY A 104 -14.86 -11.20 -3.68
N GLY A 105 -13.68 -10.57 -3.66
CA GLY A 105 -12.87 -10.23 -4.82
C GLY A 105 -11.41 -10.52 -4.57
N GLY A 106 -10.51 -9.71 -5.12
CA GLY A 106 -9.10 -9.93 -4.92
C GLY A 106 -8.19 -8.83 -5.47
N VAL A 107 -6.91 -9.05 -5.27
CA VAL A 107 -5.84 -8.22 -5.80
C VAL A 107 -4.84 -9.08 -6.56
N THR A 108 -4.33 -8.55 -7.65
CA THR A 108 -3.16 -9.09 -8.36
C THR A 108 -2.09 -8.03 -8.44
N ALA A 109 -0.84 -8.45 -8.30
CA ALA A 109 0.32 -7.58 -8.42
C ALA A 109 1.43 -8.29 -9.17
N LYS A 110 2.01 -7.64 -10.17
CA LYS A 110 3.16 -8.17 -10.90
C LYS A 110 4.13 -7.05 -11.23
N GLY A 111 5.40 -7.38 -11.36
CA GLY A 111 6.41 -6.38 -11.71
C GLY A 111 7.81 -6.87 -11.51
N SER A 112 8.75 -5.93 -11.55
CA SER A 112 10.15 -6.17 -11.28
C SER A 112 10.80 -5.03 -10.52
N ALA A 113 11.92 -5.33 -9.87
CA ALA A 113 12.79 -4.32 -9.29
C ALA A 113 14.25 -4.68 -9.51
N ASP A 114 15.05 -3.68 -9.86
CA ASP A 114 16.49 -3.78 -9.98
C ASP A 114 17.16 -3.05 -8.80
N TRP A 115 18.26 -3.61 -8.31
CA TRP A 115 19.04 -2.95 -7.27
C TRP A 115 20.52 -2.91 -7.64
N LYS A 116 21.22 -1.95 -7.08
CA LYS A 116 22.67 -1.82 -7.14
C LYS A 116 23.17 -1.26 -5.81
N GLU A 117 24.26 -1.82 -5.30
CA GLU A 117 24.87 -1.35 -4.05
C GLU A 117 23.85 -1.20 -2.89
N LYS A 118 22.90 -2.15 -2.80
CA LYS A 118 21.82 -2.19 -1.79
C LYS A 118 20.75 -1.10 -1.92
N ALA A 119 20.75 -0.34 -3.01
CA ALA A 119 19.69 0.62 -3.33
C ALA A 119 18.85 0.13 -4.51
N ILE A 120 17.53 0.32 -4.44
CA ILE A 120 16.65 0.10 -5.60
C ILE A 120 16.94 1.19 -6.61
N THR A 121 17.30 0.79 -7.84
CA THR A 121 17.64 1.69 -8.94
C THR A 121 16.52 1.83 -9.96
N HIS A 122 15.72 0.79 -10.10
CA HIS A 122 14.56 0.78 -10.99
C HIS A 122 13.51 -0.17 -10.43
N TYR A 123 12.23 0.15 -10.63
CA TYR A 123 11.14 -0.79 -10.45
C TYR A 123 10.03 -0.48 -11.46
N ASP A 124 9.33 -1.52 -11.86
CA ASP A 124 8.09 -1.44 -12.64
C ASP A 124 7.08 -2.45 -12.09
N GLY A 125 5.82 -2.13 -12.22
CA GLY A 125 4.78 -3.07 -11.80
C GLY A 125 3.38 -2.54 -11.99
N GLU A 126 2.44 -3.46 -11.89
CA GLU A 126 1.00 -3.19 -11.95
C GLU A 126 0.31 -3.86 -10.77
N VAL A 127 -0.66 -3.16 -10.21
CA VAL A 127 -1.55 -3.67 -9.16
C VAL A 127 -2.98 -3.44 -9.61
N HIS A 128 -3.75 -4.52 -9.68
CA HIS A 128 -5.16 -4.49 -9.97
C HIS A 128 -5.93 -5.04 -8.78
N MET A 129 -6.89 -4.30 -8.29
CA MET A 129 -7.75 -4.71 -7.19
C MET A 129 -9.21 -4.53 -7.58
N HIS A 130 -9.99 -5.56 -7.35
CA HIS A 130 -11.43 -5.52 -7.42
C HIS A 130 -12.00 -6.21 -6.19
N THR A 131 -12.60 -5.44 -5.30
CA THR A 131 -13.06 -5.97 -4.02
C THR A 131 -14.43 -5.42 -3.68
N PRO A 132 -15.50 -6.18 -3.90
CA PRO A 132 -16.88 -5.73 -3.70
C PRO A 132 -17.22 -5.47 -2.22
N SER A 133 -16.45 -5.98 -1.28
CA SER A 133 -16.69 -5.76 0.14
C SER A 133 -15.41 -5.86 0.97
N ILE A 134 -14.76 -4.74 1.24
CA ILE A 134 -13.72 -4.66 2.26
C ILE A 134 -14.40 -4.38 3.61
N ASP A 135 -14.00 -5.08 4.66
CA ASP A 135 -14.41 -4.81 6.04
C ASP A 135 -13.16 -4.53 6.90
N SER A 136 -12.99 -3.28 7.28
CA SER A 136 -11.89 -2.82 8.10
C SER A 136 -12.38 -1.91 9.22
N ALA A 137 -11.48 -1.50 10.12
CA ALA A 137 -11.82 -0.66 11.27
C ALA A 137 -12.45 0.69 10.90
N TYR A 138 -12.10 1.24 9.72
CA TYR A 138 -12.52 2.59 9.30
C TYR A 138 -13.21 2.63 7.95
N TYR A 139 -13.30 1.51 7.27
CA TYR A 139 -13.85 1.43 5.93
C TYR A 139 -14.59 0.11 5.74
N LYS A 140 -15.80 0.22 5.21
CA LYS A 140 -16.60 -0.93 4.80
C LYS A 140 -17.26 -0.64 3.47
N GLY A 141 -16.96 -1.44 2.43
CA GLY A 141 -17.52 -1.24 1.11
C GLY A 141 -16.64 -1.71 -0.02
N ALA A 142 -16.97 -1.31 -1.24
CA ALA A 142 -16.29 -1.73 -2.46
C ALA A 142 -15.15 -0.78 -2.85
N VAL A 143 -14.04 -1.35 -3.31
CA VAL A 143 -12.90 -0.63 -3.86
C VAL A 143 -12.41 -1.33 -5.12
N ASP A 144 -12.25 -0.56 -6.18
CA ASP A 144 -11.51 -0.94 -7.38
C ASP A 144 -10.26 -0.08 -7.49
N ALA A 145 -9.13 -0.66 -7.85
CA ALA A 145 -7.90 0.08 -8.06
C ALA A 145 -7.08 -0.51 -9.22
N ASP A 146 -6.60 0.38 -10.07
CA ASP A 146 -5.63 0.10 -11.11
C ASP A 146 -4.44 1.04 -10.91
N LEU A 147 -3.33 0.47 -10.43
CA LEU A 147 -2.13 1.23 -10.09
C LEU A 147 -0.95 0.71 -10.91
N SER A 148 -0.11 1.64 -11.35
CA SER A 148 1.18 1.36 -11.98
C SER A 148 2.29 1.93 -11.13
N LEU A 149 3.31 1.13 -10.91
CA LEU A 149 4.56 1.49 -10.25
C LEU A 149 5.64 1.66 -11.32
N GLY A 150 6.46 2.70 -11.23
CA GLY A 150 7.52 2.90 -12.21
C GLY A 150 8.05 4.33 -12.19
N GLU A 151 8.75 4.70 -13.25
CA GLU A 151 9.25 6.06 -13.38
C GLU A 151 8.12 7.05 -13.71
N PHE A 152 8.04 8.10 -12.94
CA PHE A 152 7.15 9.23 -13.13
C PHE A 152 7.91 10.52 -12.85
N MET A 153 7.99 11.43 -13.85
CA MET A 153 8.76 12.67 -13.77
C MET A 153 10.23 12.44 -13.38
N ASP A 154 10.88 11.46 -14.00
CA ASP A 154 12.28 11.06 -13.77
C ASP A 154 12.57 10.60 -12.32
N GLN A 155 11.54 10.20 -11.59
CA GLN A 155 11.62 9.63 -10.23
C GLN A 155 10.73 8.41 -10.13
N LEU A 156 11.03 7.57 -9.14
CA LEU A 156 10.17 6.44 -8.83
C LEU A 156 8.82 6.92 -8.28
N GLY A 157 7.74 6.36 -8.79
CA GLY A 157 6.41 6.80 -8.41
C GLY A 157 5.32 5.74 -8.57
N VAL A 158 4.13 6.13 -8.10
CA VAL A 158 2.89 5.36 -8.23
C VAL A 158 1.86 6.21 -8.94
N THR A 159 1.30 5.68 -10.01
CA THR A 159 0.24 6.35 -10.77
C THR A 159 -0.97 5.44 -10.89
N GLY A 160 -2.16 6.00 -11.10
CA GLY A 160 -3.34 5.19 -11.38
C GLY A 160 -4.65 5.75 -10.87
N LYS A 161 -5.62 4.85 -10.72
CA LYS A 161 -6.99 5.19 -10.34
C LYS A 161 -7.47 4.30 -9.21
N ILE A 162 -8.26 4.90 -8.31
CA ILE A 162 -8.98 4.20 -7.25
C ILE A 162 -10.45 4.60 -7.37
N SER A 163 -11.35 3.65 -7.32
CA SER A 163 -12.80 3.86 -7.30
C SER A 163 -13.38 3.31 -6.02
N ILE A 164 -14.19 4.10 -5.35
CA ILE A 164 -14.88 3.75 -4.10
C ILE A 164 -16.38 3.84 -4.36
N HIS A 165 -17.14 2.82 -4.03
CA HIS A 165 -18.61 2.82 -4.13
C HIS A 165 -19.24 1.88 -3.11
N ASP A 166 -20.53 2.05 -2.85
CA ASP A 166 -21.28 1.25 -1.88
C ASP A 166 -20.54 1.11 -0.54
N ALA A 167 -20.06 2.24 -0.02
CA ALA A 167 -19.10 2.25 1.08
C ALA A 167 -19.53 3.13 2.26
N THR A 168 -19.09 2.76 3.45
CA THR A 168 -19.11 3.61 4.65
C THR A 168 -17.68 3.83 5.11
N CYS A 169 -17.30 5.11 5.19
CA CYS A 169 -16.01 5.55 5.70
C CYS A 169 -16.21 6.16 7.09
N GLU A 170 -15.59 5.58 8.11
CA GLU A 170 -15.58 6.10 9.46
C GLU A 170 -14.18 6.62 9.79
N VAL A 171 -13.92 7.89 9.41
CA VAL A 171 -12.60 8.50 9.61
C VAL A 171 -12.61 9.32 10.89
N PRO A 172 -11.91 8.93 11.95
CA PRO A 172 -11.70 9.74 13.13
C PRO A 172 -10.98 11.04 12.76
N LEU A 173 -11.47 12.19 13.21
CA LEU A 173 -10.82 13.49 12.98
C LEU A 173 -9.37 13.52 13.42
N ALA A 174 -9.00 12.76 14.43
CA ALA A 174 -7.62 12.61 14.90
C ALA A 174 -6.67 12.07 13.80
N LEU A 175 -7.14 11.17 12.95
CA LEU A 175 -6.33 10.62 11.86
C LEU A 175 -6.09 11.61 10.72
N LEU A 176 -6.97 12.62 10.57
CA LEU A 176 -6.78 13.70 9.59
C LEU A 176 -5.71 14.71 10.02
N ALA A 177 -5.37 14.73 11.31
CA ALA A 177 -4.37 15.63 11.90
C ALA A 177 -2.99 14.99 12.04
N GLU A 178 -2.89 13.66 12.03
CA GLU A 178 -1.63 12.95 12.11
C GLU A 178 -1.10 12.66 10.70
N SER A 179 -0.18 13.48 10.23
CA SER A 179 0.72 13.09 9.14
C SER A 179 1.63 11.97 9.67
N GLY A 180 1.25 10.71 9.41
CA GLY A 180 2.06 9.57 9.81
C GLY A 180 3.48 9.71 9.27
N GLU A 181 4.48 9.44 10.11
CA GLU A 181 5.89 9.36 9.69
C GLU A 181 6.09 8.13 8.78
N SER A 182 5.70 8.24 7.53
CA SER A 182 6.10 7.27 6.51
C SER A 182 7.54 7.56 6.11
N SER A 183 8.41 6.56 6.16
CA SER A 183 9.78 6.68 5.65
C SER A 183 9.84 6.74 4.11
N ALA A 184 8.78 6.33 3.43
CA ALA A 184 8.70 6.29 1.98
C ALA A 184 8.36 7.68 1.40
N ASN A 185 9.27 8.23 0.60
CA ASN A 185 9.04 9.46 -0.15
C ASN A 185 9.13 9.14 -1.64
N PHE A 186 7.98 8.87 -2.25
CA PHE A 186 7.85 8.59 -3.68
C PHE A 186 6.83 9.54 -4.30
N LEU A 187 6.91 9.71 -5.62
CA LEU A 187 5.93 10.52 -6.36
C LEU A 187 4.61 9.77 -6.52
N THR A 188 3.53 10.50 -6.52
CA THR A 188 2.19 9.97 -6.75
C THR A 188 1.45 10.78 -7.80
N LYS A 189 0.63 10.09 -8.59
CA LYS A 189 -0.42 10.67 -9.41
C LYS A 189 -1.61 9.71 -9.39
N ILE A 190 -2.49 9.91 -8.42
CA ILE A 190 -3.62 9.01 -8.16
C ILE A 190 -4.92 9.79 -8.29
N ASP A 191 -5.81 9.30 -9.14
CA ASP A 191 -7.17 9.80 -9.28
C ASP A 191 -8.12 8.92 -8.46
N ILE A 192 -8.87 9.53 -7.56
CA ILE A 192 -9.82 8.85 -6.66
C ILE A 192 -11.23 9.25 -7.07
N ALA A 193 -12.02 8.29 -7.54
CA ALA A 193 -13.43 8.47 -7.83
C ALA A 193 -14.27 7.99 -6.63
N ILE A 194 -15.11 8.87 -6.11
CA ILE A 194 -16.10 8.57 -5.09
C ILE A 194 -17.44 8.43 -5.81
N GLY A 195 -17.88 7.19 -5.99
CA GLY A 195 -19.07 6.82 -6.75
C GLY A 195 -20.37 6.89 -5.94
N ASP A 196 -21.30 6.01 -6.29
CA ASP A 196 -22.60 5.99 -5.65
C ASP A 196 -22.57 5.35 -4.26
N ASN A 197 -23.52 5.73 -3.39
CA ASN A 197 -23.73 5.18 -2.05
C ASN A 197 -22.50 5.23 -1.14
N VAL A 198 -21.68 6.27 -1.24
CA VAL A 198 -20.55 6.47 -0.32
C VAL A 198 -20.99 7.35 0.83
N ARG A 199 -20.92 6.77 2.04
CA ARG A 199 -21.29 7.39 3.29
C ARG A 199 -20.05 7.77 4.09
N LEU A 200 -19.90 9.04 4.43
CA LEU A 200 -18.93 9.51 5.39
C LEU A 200 -19.62 9.64 6.76
N TYR A 201 -19.18 8.86 7.73
CA TYR A 201 -19.88 8.69 8.98
C TYR A 201 -18.98 8.95 10.20
N SER A 202 -19.54 9.61 11.17
CA SER A 202 -18.99 9.70 12.53
C SER A 202 -20.17 9.72 13.49
N SER A 203 -20.20 8.83 14.45
CA SER A 203 -21.33 8.70 15.41
C SER A 203 -21.64 10.00 16.17
N SER A 204 -20.66 10.87 16.35
CA SER A 204 -20.79 12.11 17.13
C SER A 204 -20.86 13.39 16.30
N LEU A 205 -20.44 13.37 15.02
CA LEU A 205 -20.21 14.60 14.27
C LEU A 205 -21.00 14.70 12.97
N TYR A 206 -21.04 13.67 12.16
CA TYR A 206 -21.65 13.76 10.82
C TYR A 206 -22.10 12.40 10.28
N ASP A 207 -23.07 12.50 9.39
CA ASP A 207 -23.59 11.40 8.58
C ASP A 207 -23.93 11.97 7.19
N LEU A 208 -23.00 11.77 6.24
CA LEU A 208 -23.04 12.45 4.95
C LEU A 208 -22.96 11.42 3.82
N MET A 209 -23.86 11.53 2.83
CA MET A 209 -23.72 10.86 1.55
C MET A 209 -22.93 11.75 0.61
N ILE A 210 -21.82 11.22 0.11
CA ILE A 210 -20.85 11.99 -0.68
C ILE A 210 -20.60 11.35 -2.04
N LYS A 211 -20.27 12.19 -3.02
CA LYS A 211 -19.89 11.77 -4.37
C LYS A 211 -18.96 12.81 -5.00
N GLY A 212 -17.96 12.35 -5.78
CA GLY A 212 -17.04 13.28 -6.43
C GLY A 212 -15.74 12.65 -6.89
N ASN A 213 -14.77 13.52 -7.16
CA ASN A 213 -13.45 13.09 -7.60
C ASN A 213 -12.37 13.93 -6.92
N ILE A 214 -11.28 13.27 -6.55
CA ILE A 214 -10.09 13.89 -5.98
C ILE A 214 -8.88 13.38 -6.76
N SER A 215 -7.98 14.27 -7.17
CA SER A 215 -6.68 13.91 -7.71
C SER A 215 -5.59 14.29 -6.72
N MET A 216 -4.68 13.38 -6.47
CA MET A 216 -3.51 13.57 -5.63
C MET A 216 -2.26 13.49 -6.50
N MET A 217 -1.41 14.53 -6.50
CA MET A 217 -0.19 14.58 -7.28
C MET A 217 0.98 15.13 -6.45
N GLY A 218 2.19 14.65 -6.73
CA GLY A 218 3.42 15.10 -6.09
C GLY A 218 3.96 14.10 -5.09
N HIS A 219 4.81 14.53 -4.18
CA HIS A 219 5.35 13.65 -3.15
C HIS A 219 4.26 13.15 -2.20
N PHE A 220 4.29 11.87 -1.89
CA PHE A 220 3.28 11.23 -1.03
C PHE A 220 3.11 11.93 0.34
N ARG A 221 4.17 12.52 0.87
CA ARG A 221 4.14 13.25 2.15
C ARG A 221 3.53 14.65 2.05
N GLU A 222 3.67 15.28 0.90
CA GLU A 222 3.20 16.65 0.65
C GLU A 222 2.48 16.72 -0.70
N PRO A 223 1.39 15.98 -0.86
CA PRO A 223 0.69 15.94 -2.13
C PRO A 223 -0.04 17.25 -2.41
N ILE A 224 -0.17 17.54 -3.67
CA ILE A 224 -1.06 18.57 -4.19
C ILE A 224 -2.41 17.88 -4.44
N MET A 225 -3.40 18.23 -3.67
CA MET A 225 -4.75 17.70 -3.84
C MET A 225 -5.62 18.67 -4.63
N THR A 226 -6.31 18.17 -5.64
CA THR A 226 -7.29 18.91 -6.43
C THR A 226 -8.56 18.09 -6.56
N GLY A 227 -9.69 18.76 -6.73
CA GLY A 227 -10.95 18.08 -6.97
C GLY A 227 -12.11 18.62 -6.17
N ARG A 228 -13.23 17.95 -6.30
CA ARG A 228 -14.47 18.30 -5.61
C ARG A 228 -15.22 17.06 -5.15
N VAL A 229 -15.71 17.13 -3.92
CA VAL A 229 -16.63 16.16 -3.35
C VAL A 229 -17.92 16.91 -2.98
N ASN A 230 -19.04 16.44 -3.47
CA ASN A 230 -20.35 16.99 -3.16
C ASN A 230 -20.98 16.15 -2.05
N VAL A 231 -21.66 16.81 -1.13
CA VAL A 231 -22.57 16.19 -0.19
C VAL A 231 -23.96 16.18 -0.84
N GLU A 232 -24.48 14.99 -1.11
CA GLU A 232 -25.81 14.84 -1.73
C GLU A 232 -26.93 15.03 -0.69
N LYS A 233 -26.70 14.60 0.53
CA LYS A 233 -27.56 14.76 1.69
C LYS A 233 -26.83 14.36 2.96
N GLY A 234 -27.33 14.80 4.10
CA GLY A 234 -26.82 14.32 5.39
C GLY A 234 -27.14 15.21 6.55
N THR A 235 -26.47 14.94 7.66
CA THR A 235 -26.58 15.72 8.89
C THR A 235 -25.21 15.99 9.50
N VAL A 236 -25.07 17.13 10.15
CA VAL A 236 -23.89 17.51 10.95
C VAL A 236 -24.35 17.91 12.34
N LYS A 237 -23.70 17.38 13.35
CA LYS A 237 -23.97 17.70 14.76
C LYS A 237 -22.90 18.66 15.29
N ILE A 238 -23.34 19.78 15.79
CA ILE A 238 -22.49 20.77 16.48
C ILE A 238 -23.01 20.90 17.91
N ASN A 239 -22.23 20.42 18.86
CA ASN A 239 -22.70 20.23 20.26
C ASN A 239 -23.96 19.35 20.32
N THR A 240 -25.08 19.91 20.75
CA THR A 240 -26.38 19.20 20.88
C THR A 240 -27.33 19.48 19.71
N THR A 241 -26.93 20.33 18.76
CA THR A 241 -27.79 20.74 17.63
C THR A 241 -27.41 19.94 16.39
N GLU A 242 -28.41 19.35 15.75
CA GLU A 242 -28.30 18.66 14.48
C GLU A 242 -28.74 19.57 13.34
N PHE A 243 -27.89 19.73 12.35
CA PHE A 243 -28.14 20.51 11.14
C PHE A 243 -28.29 19.54 9.96
N LYS A 244 -29.36 19.68 9.24
CA LYS A 244 -29.58 18.96 7.99
C LYS A 244 -28.85 19.67 6.87
N ILE A 245 -28.08 18.91 6.10
CA ILE A 245 -27.35 19.39 4.93
C ILE A 245 -28.10 18.91 3.67
N ASP A 246 -28.67 19.86 2.94
CA ASP A 246 -29.32 19.53 1.66
C ASP A 246 -28.36 19.63 0.49
N GLN A 247 -27.36 20.52 0.56
CA GLN A 247 -26.29 20.65 -0.41
C GLN A 247 -25.04 21.23 0.25
N ALA A 248 -23.90 20.62 0.02
CA ALA A 248 -22.60 21.18 0.35
C ALA A 248 -21.55 20.61 -0.59
N ASN A 249 -20.41 21.28 -0.68
CA ASN A 249 -19.26 20.72 -1.38
C ASN A 249 -17.95 21.06 -0.69
N ALA A 250 -17.00 20.15 -0.83
CA ALA A 250 -15.63 20.30 -0.41
C ALA A 250 -14.74 20.40 -1.64
N VAL A 251 -13.92 21.44 -1.73
CA VAL A 251 -13.07 21.74 -2.88
C VAL A 251 -11.61 21.81 -2.45
N TRP A 252 -10.77 21.01 -3.09
CA TRP A 252 -9.32 21.08 -2.94
C TRP A 252 -8.74 21.93 -4.06
N GLY A 253 -8.07 23.03 -3.69
CA GLY A 253 -7.57 24.04 -4.62
C GLY A 253 -6.13 23.83 -5.10
N GLY A 254 -5.49 22.70 -4.79
CA GLY A 254 -4.12 22.43 -5.23
C GLY A 254 -3.04 23.10 -4.37
N THR A 255 -3.31 23.43 -3.13
CA THR A 255 -2.27 23.94 -2.21
C THR A 255 -1.36 22.80 -1.75
N PRO A 256 -0.04 22.87 -1.99
CA PRO A 256 0.90 21.84 -1.57
C PRO A 256 0.83 21.58 -0.05
N GLY A 257 0.84 20.31 0.34
CA GLY A 257 0.82 19.88 1.75
C GLY A 257 -0.50 20.14 2.49
N SER A 258 -1.54 20.66 1.82
CA SER A 258 -2.85 20.86 2.42
C SER A 258 -3.80 19.72 2.08
N PHE A 259 -4.15 18.93 3.10
CA PHE A 259 -5.17 17.89 3.00
C PHE A 259 -6.59 18.42 3.25
N LEU A 260 -6.73 19.65 3.75
CA LEU A 260 -8.01 20.21 4.10
C LEU A 260 -8.66 20.90 2.90
N PRO A 261 -9.94 20.61 2.59
CA PRO A 261 -10.69 21.30 1.56
C PRO A 261 -11.25 22.65 2.07
N VAL A 262 -11.62 23.48 1.12
CA VAL A 262 -12.56 24.59 1.38
C VAL A 262 -13.99 24.05 1.31
N ILE A 263 -14.77 24.26 2.35
CA ILE A 263 -16.15 23.79 2.45
C ILE A 263 -17.09 24.93 2.11
N HIS A 264 -18.04 24.65 1.22
CA HIS A 264 -19.16 25.52 0.87
C HIS A 264 -20.46 24.79 1.22
N ALA A 265 -21.29 25.36 2.09
CA ALA A 265 -22.57 24.82 2.54
C ALA A 265 -23.67 25.86 2.43
#